data_8ce15db12687cf0504182d4f8443988b
#
_entry.id   8ce15db12687cf0504182d4f8443988b
#
_cell.length_a   1.000
_cell.length_b   1.000
_cell.length_c   1.000
_cell.angle_alpha   90.00
_cell.angle_beta   90.00
_cell.angle_gamma   90.00
#
_symmetry.space_group_name_H-M   'P 1'
#
loop_
_entity.id
_entity.type
_entity.pdbx_description
1 polymer ?
#
loop_
_entity_poly.entity_id
_entity_poly.type
_entity_poly.pdbx_seq_one_letter_code
_entity_poly.pdbx_strand_id
1 'polypeptide(L)'
;MPRVHFLAPHPLFGRVNSRLADTYQKRSPYYWWWAYLRRSEAYIKCCADGGGGALSSLYADFGDVREDNFHKWWTTGQRGVHLFAEQKLEARFGELVSPDQWNPAWTSDDVMIVAVPLRESNRRLKGKFAKLLDSRLHRTRGRPALAKVTQTARYPLARNYTVQNLERTLEAYDLWLANQALPKPERKTLWEIGVNMRFNRDATRQALSKTSAERLLGRNMLGAHVRRYVSQAEKIIQNLESGVFP
;
A
#
# COMPACT_ATOMS: atom_id res chain seq x y z
N MET A 1 -8.47 25.49 -0.41
CA MET A 1 -7.34 24.58 -0.45
C MET A 1 -7.55 23.60 -1.61
N PRO A 2 -6.56 23.28 -2.42
CA PRO A 2 -6.71 22.28 -3.45
C PRO A 2 -7.10 20.96 -2.80
N ARG A 3 -8.07 20.25 -3.38
CA ARG A 3 -8.49 18.95 -2.87
C ARG A 3 -7.35 17.95 -3.16
N VAL A 4 -6.69 17.51 -2.11
CA VAL A 4 -5.67 16.46 -2.19
C VAL A 4 -6.35 15.14 -2.55
N HIS A 5 -5.81 14.43 -3.55
CA HIS A 5 -6.35 13.16 -4.02
C HIS A 5 -5.38 12.02 -3.65
N PHE A 6 -5.93 10.92 -3.18
CA PHE A 6 -5.19 9.68 -2.88
C PHE A 6 -5.84 8.54 -3.64
N LEU A 7 -5.07 7.63 -4.20
CA LEU A 7 -5.58 6.44 -4.90
C LEU A 7 -6.16 5.40 -3.94
N ALA A 8 -5.65 5.33 -2.73
CA ALA A 8 -6.13 4.44 -1.69
C ALA A 8 -6.85 5.23 -0.58
N PRO A 9 -7.64 4.55 0.28
CA PRO A 9 -8.33 5.20 1.38
C PRO A 9 -7.36 5.97 2.28
N HIS A 10 -7.61 7.28 2.45
CA HIS A 10 -6.90 8.11 3.40
C HIS A 10 -7.06 7.56 4.82
N PRO A 11 -6.01 7.56 5.64
CA PRO A 11 -6.13 7.12 7.03
C PRO A 11 -7.11 8.03 7.80
N LEU A 12 -8.00 7.38 8.55
CA LEU A 12 -8.96 8.07 9.41
C LEU A 12 -8.43 8.02 10.84
N PHE A 13 -8.25 9.17 11.44
CA PHE A 13 -7.65 9.27 12.77
C PHE A 13 -8.67 9.38 13.92
N GLY A 14 -9.96 9.34 13.66
CA GLY A 14 -10.98 9.37 14.69
C GLY A 14 -10.83 10.57 15.66
N ARG A 15 -11.64 10.60 16.74
CA ARG A 15 -11.40 11.52 17.84
C ARG A 15 -10.18 11.04 18.64
N VAL A 16 -9.27 11.97 18.96
CA VAL A 16 -8.15 11.72 19.89
C VAL A 16 -8.73 11.07 21.16
N ASN A 17 -8.17 9.94 21.59
CA ASN A 17 -8.64 9.09 22.71
C ASN A 17 -9.80 8.12 22.40
N SER A 18 -10.22 7.93 21.16
CA SER A 18 -11.13 6.85 20.81
C SER A 18 -10.35 5.52 20.72
N ARG A 19 -10.77 4.49 21.47
CA ARG A 19 -10.25 3.10 21.34
C ARG A 19 -10.34 2.56 19.89
N LEU A 20 -11.14 3.18 19.06
CA LEU A 20 -11.34 2.83 17.66
C LEU A 20 -10.37 3.58 16.73
N ALA A 21 -9.63 4.60 17.20
CA ALA A 21 -8.73 5.37 16.36
C ALA A 21 -7.68 4.48 15.66
N ASP A 22 -7.09 3.55 16.39
CA ASP A 22 -6.10 2.60 15.85
C ASP A 22 -6.71 1.67 14.81
N THR A 23 -7.96 1.25 15.00
CA THR A 23 -8.67 0.40 14.05
C THR A 23 -8.97 1.13 12.74
N TYR A 24 -9.30 2.42 12.82
CA TYR A 24 -9.63 3.21 11.63
C TYR A 24 -8.40 3.52 10.78
N GLN A 25 -7.28 3.88 11.39
CA GLN A 25 -6.04 4.15 10.64
C GLN A 25 -5.50 2.90 9.95
N LYS A 26 -5.65 1.72 10.55
CA LYS A 26 -5.24 0.43 9.98
C LYS A 26 -6.02 0.03 8.72
N ARG A 27 -7.15 0.66 8.42
CA ARG A 27 -7.89 0.44 7.16
C ARG A 27 -7.20 1.03 5.95
N SER A 28 -6.25 1.94 6.15
CA SER A 28 -5.47 2.55 5.09
C SER A 28 -4.20 1.75 4.80
N PRO A 29 -3.85 1.49 3.53
CA PRO A 29 -2.59 0.85 3.17
C PRO A 29 -1.37 1.70 3.54
N TYR A 30 -1.54 3.01 3.64
CA TYR A 30 -0.46 3.91 4.06
C TYR A 30 -0.03 3.72 5.51
N TYR A 31 -0.95 3.27 6.39
CA TYR A 31 -0.59 2.82 7.74
C TYR A 31 0.36 1.63 7.68
N TRP A 32 0.08 0.67 6.81
CA TRP A 32 0.90 -0.54 6.69
C TRP A 32 2.26 -0.24 6.09
N TRP A 33 2.36 0.72 5.17
CA TRP A 33 3.66 1.22 4.72
C TRP A 33 4.55 1.62 5.89
N TRP A 34 4.07 2.54 6.71
CA TRP A 34 4.77 2.98 7.91
C TRP A 34 5.04 1.85 8.90
N ALA A 35 4.08 0.96 9.14
CA ALA A 35 4.20 -0.14 10.07
C ALA A 35 5.27 -1.16 9.65
N TYR A 36 5.37 -1.47 8.37
CA TYR A 36 6.43 -2.34 7.84
C TYR A 36 7.80 -1.66 7.85
N LEU A 37 7.88 -0.36 7.52
CA LEU A 37 9.13 0.38 7.54
C LEU A 37 9.77 0.39 8.93
N ARG A 38 8.98 0.40 10.00
CA ARG A 38 9.42 0.24 11.39
C ARG A 38 10.04 -1.13 11.72
N ARG A 39 9.93 -2.12 10.83
CA ARG A 39 10.53 -3.45 10.98
C ARG A 39 11.78 -3.62 10.12
N SER A 40 12.14 -2.65 9.28
CA SER A 40 13.43 -2.64 8.60
C SER A 40 14.54 -2.28 9.59
N GLU A 41 15.40 -3.23 9.91
CA GLU A 41 16.56 -2.99 10.77
C GLU A 41 17.49 -1.94 10.16
N ALA A 42 17.70 -1.99 8.84
CA ALA A 42 18.50 -1.03 8.11
C ALA A 42 17.93 0.39 8.23
N TYR A 43 16.59 0.53 8.11
CA TYR A 43 15.96 1.83 8.24
C TYR A 43 15.97 2.36 9.70
N ILE A 44 15.73 1.50 10.67
CA ILE A 44 15.82 1.87 12.10
C ILE A 44 17.23 2.32 12.47
N LYS A 45 18.24 1.65 11.94
CA LYS A 45 19.64 2.08 12.09
C LYS A 45 19.86 3.44 11.45
N CYS A 46 19.40 3.67 10.22
CA CYS A 46 19.45 4.97 9.56
C CYS A 46 18.77 6.07 10.40
N CYS A 47 17.63 5.77 11.03
CA CYS A 47 16.97 6.70 11.96
C CYS A 47 17.83 7.01 13.20
N ALA A 48 18.53 6.00 13.74
CA ALA A 48 19.42 6.18 14.90
C ALA A 48 20.63 7.06 14.55
N ASP A 49 21.13 6.92 13.32
CA ASP A 49 22.26 7.67 12.78
C ASP A 49 21.85 9.07 12.26
N GLY A 50 20.64 9.54 12.56
CA GLY A 50 20.15 10.85 12.12
C GLY A 50 19.93 10.97 10.61
N GLY A 51 19.72 9.87 9.91
CA GLY A 51 19.48 9.85 8.46
C GLY A 51 20.72 9.60 7.61
N GLY A 52 21.81 9.16 8.22
CA GLY A 52 23.04 8.78 7.49
C GLY A 52 22.96 7.42 6.81
N GLY A 53 23.83 7.17 5.85
CA GLY A 53 24.01 5.88 5.21
C GLY A 53 23.20 5.67 3.92
N ALA A 54 23.08 4.41 3.49
CA ALA A 54 22.51 4.04 2.20
C ALA A 54 21.01 4.42 2.04
N LEU A 55 20.28 4.55 3.14
CA LEU A 55 18.86 4.90 3.14
C LEU A 55 18.59 6.38 3.43
N SER A 56 19.60 7.24 3.32
CA SER A 56 19.49 8.67 3.61
C SER A 56 18.41 9.38 2.78
N SER A 57 18.26 9.04 1.50
CA SER A 57 17.21 9.61 0.64
C SER A 57 15.81 9.20 1.11
N LEU A 58 15.63 7.94 1.49
CA LEU A 58 14.38 7.46 2.03
C LEU A 58 14.08 8.13 3.39
N TYR A 59 15.11 8.31 4.22
CA TYR A 59 14.96 9.02 5.49
C TYR A 59 14.60 10.50 5.30
N ALA A 60 15.17 11.18 4.32
CA ALA A 60 14.80 12.57 4.01
C ALA A 60 13.30 12.71 3.74
N ASP A 61 12.68 11.69 3.15
CA ASP A 61 11.27 11.67 2.82
C ASP A 61 10.39 11.19 4.00
N PHE A 62 10.70 10.01 4.54
CA PHE A 62 9.88 9.36 5.57
C PHE A 62 10.21 9.84 7.00
N GLY A 63 11.40 10.37 7.23
CA GLY A 63 11.85 10.82 8.54
C GLY A 63 11.94 9.69 9.57
N ASP A 64 12.01 10.04 10.82
CA ASP A 64 12.09 9.07 11.92
C ASP A 64 10.72 8.38 12.15
N VAL A 65 10.72 7.05 12.08
CA VAL A 65 9.53 6.19 12.28
C VAL A 65 9.57 5.42 13.60
N ARG A 66 10.56 5.65 14.47
CA ARG A 66 10.74 4.89 15.72
C ARG A 66 9.63 5.17 16.72
N GLU A 67 9.07 6.36 16.74
CA GLU A 67 7.93 6.71 17.60
C GLU A 67 6.68 5.94 17.15
N ASP A 68 5.98 5.31 18.10
CA ASP A 68 4.76 4.54 17.82
C ASP A 68 3.52 5.44 17.77
N ASN A 69 3.55 6.44 16.89
CA ASN A 69 2.46 7.36 16.68
C ASN A 69 2.30 7.69 15.20
N PHE A 70 1.52 6.86 14.51
CA PHE A 70 1.27 7.03 13.07
C PHE A 70 0.60 8.38 12.75
N HIS A 71 -0.34 8.85 13.57
CA HIS A 71 -1.01 10.13 13.34
C HIS A 71 0.00 11.30 13.36
N LYS A 72 0.84 11.36 14.37
CA LYS A 72 1.88 12.38 14.48
C LYS A 72 2.85 12.29 13.28
N TRP A 73 3.30 11.08 12.96
CA TRP A 73 4.18 10.87 11.80
C TRP A 73 3.54 11.33 10.49
N TRP A 74 2.27 11.00 10.26
CA TRP A 74 1.52 11.34 9.05
C TRP A 74 1.33 12.85 8.88
N THR A 75 1.02 13.55 9.96
CA THR A 75 0.67 14.98 9.95
C THR A 75 1.88 15.89 10.02
N THR A 76 3.00 15.43 10.59
CA THR A 76 4.22 16.25 10.72
C THR A 76 4.72 16.69 9.35
N GLY A 77 4.79 18.01 9.12
CA GLY A 77 5.21 18.58 7.84
C GLY A 77 4.33 18.16 6.65
N GLN A 78 3.07 17.78 6.88
CA GLN A 78 2.18 17.23 5.84
C GLN A 78 2.76 15.99 5.11
N ARG A 79 3.56 15.20 5.81
CA ARG A 79 4.32 14.08 5.24
C ARG A 79 3.46 13.12 4.43
N GLY A 80 2.31 12.70 4.96
CA GLY A 80 1.40 11.80 4.24
C GLY A 80 0.95 12.35 2.88
N VAL A 81 0.75 13.66 2.78
CA VAL A 81 0.40 14.34 1.53
C VAL A 81 1.59 14.35 0.57
N HIS A 82 2.77 14.73 1.05
CA HIS A 82 3.97 14.78 0.22
C HIS A 82 4.39 13.43 -0.35
N LEU A 83 4.18 12.36 0.41
CA LEU A 83 4.58 11.02 -0.01
C LEU A 83 3.57 10.36 -0.95
N PHE A 84 2.27 10.46 -0.63
CA PHE A 84 1.26 9.57 -1.17
C PHE A 84 0.13 10.26 -1.93
N ALA A 85 0.07 11.60 -1.91
CA ALA A 85 -0.93 12.29 -2.70
C ALA A 85 -0.57 12.26 -4.18
N GLU A 86 -1.56 11.99 -5.00
CA GLU A 86 -1.44 12.13 -6.44
C GLU A 86 -1.29 13.61 -6.80
N GLN A 87 -0.33 13.90 -7.65
CA GLN A 87 -0.22 15.21 -8.26
C GLN A 87 -1.41 15.39 -9.20
N LYS A 88 -2.21 16.38 -8.92
CA LYS A 88 -3.33 16.71 -9.78
C LYS A 88 -2.75 17.29 -11.07
N LEU A 89 -2.88 16.56 -12.15
CA LEU A 89 -2.72 17.18 -13.47
C LEU A 89 -3.72 18.35 -13.55
N GLU A 90 -3.22 19.56 -13.72
CA GLU A 90 -4.08 20.75 -13.88
C GLU A 90 -4.77 20.80 -15.23
N ALA A 91 -5.00 19.64 -15.83
CA ALA A 91 -5.78 19.52 -17.06
C ALA A 91 -7.26 19.74 -16.74
N ARG A 92 -7.79 20.90 -17.09
CA ARG A 92 -9.21 21.20 -17.04
C ARG A 92 -9.83 20.91 -18.40
N PHE A 93 -11.04 20.34 -18.37
CA PHE A 93 -11.83 20.30 -19.59
C PHE A 93 -12.16 21.74 -19.99
N GLY A 94 -11.63 22.19 -21.12
CA GLY A 94 -11.78 23.55 -21.57
C GLY A 94 -11.27 23.75 -22.99
N GLU A 95 -11.47 24.92 -23.50
CA GLU A 95 -10.97 25.38 -24.79
C GLU A 95 -9.55 25.94 -24.61
N LEU A 96 -8.63 25.58 -25.50
CA LEU A 96 -7.33 26.20 -25.62
C LEU A 96 -7.45 27.35 -26.65
N VAL A 97 -7.45 28.56 -26.14
CA VAL A 97 -7.62 29.78 -26.99
C VAL A 97 -6.30 30.21 -27.62
N SER A 98 -5.17 29.88 -26.95
CA SER A 98 -3.83 30.20 -27.45
C SER A 98 -2.85 29.04 -27.21
N PRO A 99 -1.76 28.96 -27.99
CA PRO A 99 -0.71 27.94 -27.81
C PRO A 99 -0.03 27.96 -26.42
N ASP A 100 0.00 29.13 -25.76
CA ASP A 100 0.61 29.32 -24.44
C ASP A 100 -0.12 28.60 -23.32
N GLN A 101 -1.39 28.23 -23.56
CA GLN A 101 -2.19 27.43 -22.62
C GLN A 101 -1.84 25.94 -22.65
N TRP A 102 -0.99 25.55 -23.59
CA TRP A 102 -0.44 24.20 -23.64
C TRP A 102 0.55 23.97 -22.49
N ASN A 103 0.29 22.95 -21.67
CA ASN A 103 1.24 22.55 -20.63
C ASN A 103 2.20 21.47 -21.21
N PRO A 104 3.50 21.73 -21.30
CA PRO A 104 4.47 20.75 -21.80
C PRO A 104 4.52 19.44 -20.99
N ALA A 105 4.04 19.47 -19.76
CA ALA A 105 3.94 18.28 -18.91
C ALA A 105 2.77 17.34 -19.27
N TRP A 106 1.85 17.78 -20.15
CA TRP A 106 0.75 16.94 -20.62
C TRP A 106 1.28 15.90 -21.62
N THR A 107 1.07 14.65 -21.31
CA THR A 107 1.38 13.53 -22.20
C THR A 107 0.14 13.11 -22.99
N SER A 108 0.33 12.35 -24.07
CA SER A 108 -0.78 11.78 -24.86
C SER A 108 -1.63 10.78 -24.07
N ASP A 109 -1.12 10.28 -22.96
CA ASP A 109 -1.83 9.36 -22.07
C ASP A 109 -2.72 10.10 -21.08
N ASP A 110 -2.37 11.34 -20.75
CA ASP A 110 -3.07 12.16 -19.77
C ASP A 110 -4.10 13.11 -20.38
N VAL A 111 -3.79 13.67 -21.53
CA VAL A 111 -4.59 14.71 -22.18
C VAL A 111 -4.78 14.40 -23.66
N MET A 112 -6.02 14.51 -24.09
CA MET A 112 -6.40 14.39 -25.49
C MET A 112 -6.79 15.76 -26.04
N ILE A 113 -6.15 16.17 -27.15
CA ILE A 113 -6.55 17.36 -27.91
C ILE A 113 -7.48 16.94 -29.03
N VAL A 114 -8.59 17.63 -29.15
CA VAL A 114 -9.61 17.36 -30.17
C VAL A 114 -9.92 18.61 -30.95
N ALA A 115 -9.80 18.54 -32.29
CA ALA A 115 -10.31 19.58 -33.17
C ALA A 115 -11.82 19.39 -33.35
N VAL A 116 -12.59 20.40 -33.02
CA VAL A 116 -14.06 20.38 -33.11
C VAL A 116 -14.51 21.27 -34.25
N PRO A 117 -15.08 20.73 -35.37
CA PRO A 117 -15.58 21.52 -36.47
C PRO A 117 -16.92 22.17 -36.07
N LEU A 118 -16.89 23.45 -35.73
CA LEU A 118 -18.06 24.20 -35.23
C LEU A 118 -19.23 24.32 -36.21
N ARG A 119 -19.04 23.96 -37.50
CA ARG A 119 -20.09 23.95 -38.49
C ARG A 119 -20.96 22.68 -38.50
N GLU A 120 -20.56 21.65 -37.76
CA GLU A 120 -21.36 20.42 -37.60
C GLU A 120 -22.47 20.59 -36.56
N SER A 121 -23.55 19.80 -36.73
CA SER A 121 -24.63 19.82 -35.74
C SER A 121 -24.17 19.25 -34.38
N ASN A 122 -24.66 19.82 -33.29
CA ASN A 122 -24.33 19.40 -31.90
C ASN A 122 -24.60 17.90 -31.69
N ARG A 123 -25.66 17.33 -32.29
CA ARG A 123 -25.97 15.90 -32.18
C ARG A 123 -24.86 15.03 -32.79
N ARG A 124 -24.32 15.42 -33.96
CA ARG A 124 -23.24 14.70 -34.63
C ARG A 124 -21.92 14.82 -33.83
N LEU A 125 -21.62 16.03 -33.36
CA LEU A 125 -20.41 16.25 -32.53
C LEU A 125 -20.43 15.41 -31.26
N LYS A 126 -21.55 15.39 -30.54
CA LYS A 126 -21.70 14.54 -29.36
C LYS A 126 -21.48 13.05 -29.66
N GLY A 127 -22.03 12.55 -30.77
CA GLY A 127 -21.85 11.15 -31.17
C GLY A 127 -20.42 10.81 -31.57
N LYS A 128 -19.73 11.69 -32.30
CA LYS A 128 -18.32 11.51 -32.66
C LYS A 128 -17.42 11.56 -31.43
N PHE A 129 -17.66 12.51 -30.52
CA PHE A 129 -16.89 12.67 -29.31
C PHE A 129 -17.08 11.48 -28.38
N ALA A 130 -18.30 10.98 -28.21
CA ALA A 130 -18.55 9.77 -27.43
C ALA A 130 -17.78 8.56 -27.97
N LYS A 131 -17.81 8.33 -29.30
CA LYS A 131 -17.02 7.24 -29.90
C LYS A 131 -15.52 7.41 -29.73
N LEU A 132 -15.00 8.64 -29.83
CA LEU A 132 -13.60 8.94 -29.60
C LEU A 132 -13.20 8.67 -28.15
N LEU A 133 -14.00 9.09 -27.18
CA LEU A 133 -13.78 8.79 -25.76
C LEU A 133 -13.84 7.28 -25.49
N ASP A 134 -14.82 6.57 -26.06
CA ASP A 134 -14.93 5.12 -25.87
C ASP A 134 -13.71 4.36 -26.43
N SER A 135 -13.13 4.85 -27.54
CA SER A 135 -11.91 4.25 -28.11
C SER A 135 -10.65 4.51 -27.30
N ARG A 136 -10.56 5.65 -26.59
CA ARG A 136 -9.39 6.06 -25.82
C ARG A 136 -9.48 5.64 -24.36
N LEU A 137 -10.63 5.77 -23.73
CA LEU A 137 -10.84 5.50 -22.30
C LEU A 137 -11.05 4.01 -22.03
N HIS A 138 -10.67 3.07 -22.87
CA HIS A 138 -10.75 1.62 -22.63
C HIS A 138 -11.63 1.25 -21.44
N ARG A 139 -12.95 1.47 -21.58
CA ARG A 139 -13.91 1.07 -20.53
C ARG A 139 -13.93 -0.44 -20.44
N THR A 140 -13.03 -1.02 -19.68
CA THR A 140 -13.22 -2.36 -19.17
C THR A 140 -14.47 -2.34 -18.29
N ARG A 141 -15.54 -3.06 -18.70
CA ARG A 141 -16.67 -3.37 -17.81
C ARG A 141 -16.09 -4.05 -16.57
N GLY A 142 -16.03 -3.33 -15.47
CA GLY A 142 -15.44 -3.76 -14.22
C GLY A 142 -14.70 -2.62 -13.53
N ARG A 143 -14.34 -2.83 -12.28
CA ARG A 143 -13.51 -1.90 -11.50
C ARG A 143 -12.24 -1.60 -12.32
N PRO A 144 -11.92 -0.32 -12.62
CA PRO A 144 -10.70 -0.02 -13.37
C PRO A 144 -9.55 -0.75 -12.69
N ALA A 145 -8.84 -1.58 -13.44
CA ALA A 145 -7.61 -2.12 -12.92
C ALA A 145 -6.74 -0.90 -12.56
N LEU A 146 -6.32 -0.78 -11.31
CA LEU A 146 -5.38 0.27 -10.86
C LEU A 146 -4.14 0.37 -11.76
N ALA A 147 -3.99 -0.61 -12.63
CA ALA A 147 -2.93 -0.82 -13.60
C ALA A 147 -2.77 0.25 -14.67
N LYS A 148 -3.79 1.04 -14.95
CA LYS A 148 -3.78 2.01 -16.07
C LYS A 148 -3.86 3.47 -15.61
N VAL A 149 -4.02 3.70 -14.33
CA VAL A 149 -3.87 5.05 -13.79
C VAL A 149 -2.37 5.28 -13.60
N THR A 150 -1.80 6.17 -14.38
CA THR A 150 -0.43 6.64 -14.15
C THR A 150 -0.41 7.25 -12.75
N GLN A 151 0.29 6.57 -11.85
CA GLN A 151 0.41 7.04 -10.47
C GLN A 151 1.44 8.16 -10.46
N THR A 152 1.05 9.31 -9.95
CA THR A 152 1.89 10.51 -9.87
C THR A 152 2.39 10.77 -8.45
N ALA A 153 1.95 9.97 -7.48
CA ALA A 153 2.45 10.01 -6.12
C ALA A 153 3.95 9.68 -6.09
N ARG A 154 4.69 10.34 -5.21
CA ARG A 154 6.13 10.10 -5.05
C ARG A 154 6.43 8.64 -4.65
N TYR A 155 5.55 8.05 -3.84
CA TYR A 155 5.61 6.66 -3.43
C TYR A 155 4.29 5.95 -3.74
N PRO A 156 4.15 5.44 -4.96
CA PRO A 156 2.93 4.79 -5.39
C PRO A 156 2.77 3.43 -4.72
N LEU A 157 1.52 3.06 -4.46
CA LEU A 157 1.20 1.72 -3.96
C LEU A 157 1.27 0.72 -5.12
N ALA A 158 2.03 -0.36 -4.96
CA ALA A 158 2.02 -1.48 -5.88
C ALA A 158 0.67 -2.21 -5.83
N ARG A 159 0.49 -3.20 -6.73
CA ARG A 159 -0.80 -3.88 -6.92
C ARG A 159 -0.92 -5.13 -6.04
N ASN A 160 -2.17 -5.65 -5.99
CA ASN A 160 -2.48 -6.97 -5.43
C ASN A 160 -2.26 -7.12 -3.92
N TYR A 161 -2.63 -6.11 -3.15
CA TYR A 161 -2.68 -6.22 -1.71
C TYR A 161 -4.13 -6.15 -1.19
N THR A 162 -4.36 -6.75 -0.04
CA THR A 162 -5.49 -6.44 0.81
C THR A 162 -4.97 -6.02 2.17
N VAL A 163 -5.62 -5.06 2.80
CA VAL A 163 -5.24 -4.58 4.15
C VAL A 163 -5.19 -5.75 5.14
N GLN A 164 -6.15 -6.66 5.05
CA GLN A 164 -6.18 -7.86 5.90
C GLN A 164 -4.96 -8.78 5.69
N ASN A 165 -4.49 -8.91 4.44
CA ASN A 165 -3.31 -9.73 4.18
C ASN A 165 -2.04 -9.05 4.70
N LEU A 166 -1.93 -7.72 4.54
CA LEU A 166 -0.82 -6.95 5.12
C LEU A 166 -0.79 -7.08 6.65
N GLU A 167 -1.94 -6.93 7.31
CA GLU A 167 -2.05 -7.09 8.77
C GLU A 167 -1.60 -8.47 9.21
N ARG A 168 -2.16 -9.53 8.63
CA ARG A 168 -1.81 -10.91 8.98
C ARG A 168 -0.35 -11.24 8.70
N THR A 169 0.19 -10.72 7.60
CA THR A 169 1.59 -10.96 7.22
C THR A 169 2.53 -10.32 8.24
N LEU A 170 2.25 -9.09 8.67
CA LEU A 170 3.06 -8.41 9.66
C LEU A 170 2.91 -9.04 11.06
N GLU A 171 1.70 -9.43 11.44
CA GLU A 171 1.44 -10.15 12.70
C GLU A 171 2.22 -11.47 12.78
N ALA A 172 2.24 -12.23 11.69
CA ALA A 172 3.03 -13.47 11.63
C ALA A 172 4.53 -13.21 11.79
N TYR A 173 5.01 -12.15 11.16
CA TYR A 173 6.40 -11.75 11.25
C TYR A 173 6.77 -11.29 12.67
N ASP A 174 5.95 -10.44 13.28
CA ASP A 174 6.18 -9.94 14.64
C ASP A 174 6.18 -11.10 15.67
N LEU A 175 5.24 -12.04 15.56
CA LEU A 175 5.21 -13.23 16.43
C LEU A 175 6.42 -14.14 16.22
N TRP A 176 6.84 -14.33 14.97
CA TRP A 176 8.02 -15.10 14.66
C TRP A 176 9.29 -14.43 15.20
N LEU A 177 9.43 -13.12 15.00
CA LEU A 177 10.59 -12.36 15.50
C LEU A 177 10.67 -12.40 17.03
N ALA A 178 9.55 -12.17 17.72
CA ALA A 178 9.48 -12.29 19.17
C ALA A 178 9.85 -13.69 19.66
N ASN A 179 9.43 -14.73 18.92
CA ASN A 179 9.78 -16.11 19.22
C ASN A 179 11.29 -16.39 19.01
N GLN A 180 11.93 -15.77 18.02
CA GLN A 180 13.38 -15.90 17.80
C GLN A 180 14.21 -15.24 18.91
N ALA A 181 13.69 -14.20 19.54
CA ALA A 181 14.35 -13.54 20.68
C ALA A 181 14.37 -14.39 21.97
N LEU A 182 13.51 -15.42 22.06
CA LEU A 182 13.48 -16.32 23.21
C LEU A 182 14.67 -17.31 23.22
N PRO A 183 15.06 -17.80 24.38
CA PRO A 183 16.00 -18.93 24.49
C PRO A 183 15.48 -20.17 23.74
N LYS A 184 16.37 -20.95 23.13
CA LYS A 184 15.97 -22.12 22.29
C LYS A 184 14.93 -23.05 22.95
N PRO A 185 15.02 -23.39 24.25
CA PRO A 185 14.03 -24.28 24.89
C PRO A 185 12.63 -23.71 24.99
N GLU A 186 12.48 -22.37 24.97
CA GLU A 186 11.22 -21.67 25.12
C GLU A 186 10.57 -21.35 23.77
N ARG A 187 11.30 -21.56 22.67
CA ARG A 187 10.83 -21.25 21.33
C ARG A 187 9.71 -22.20 20.91
N LYS A 188 8.61 -21.59 20.48
CA LYS A 188 7.52 -22.32 19.82
C LYS A 188 7.94 -22.74 18.43
N THR A 189 7.46 -23.88 17.99
CA THR A 189 7.60 -24.32 16.62
C THR A 189 6.69 -23.48 15.69
N LEU A 190 6.99 -23.47 14.39
CA LEU A 190 6.19 -22.69 13.43
C LEU A 190 4.71 -23.12 13.41
N TRP A 191 4.40 -24.41 13.59
CA TRP A 191 3.02 -24.85 13.61
C TRP A 191 2.26 -24.34 14.84
N GLU A 192 2.92 -24.22 16.01
CA GLU A 192 2.34 -23.65 17.23
C GLU A 192 2.03 -22.15 17.05
N ILE A 193 2.91 -21.41 16.36
CA ILE A 193 2.62 -20.03 15.96
C ILE A 193 1.39 -20.02 15.03
N GLY A 194 1.29 -20.93 14.08
CA GLY A 194 0.17 -21.06 13.17
C GLY A 194 -1.16 -21.37 13.88
N VAL A 195 -1.15 -22.15 14.95
CA VAL A 195 -2.31 -22.38 15.80
C VAL A 195 -2.74 -21.09 16.49
N ASN A 196 -1.80 -20.35 17.08
CA ASN A 196 -2.10 -19.08 17.75
C ASN A 196 -2.74 -18.06 16.81
N MET A 197 -2.28 -18.01 15.57
CA MET A 197 -2.81 -17.11 14.55
C MET A 197 -4.14 -17.59 13.92
N ARG A 198 -4.59 -18.78 14.24
CA ARG A 198 -5.83 -19.37 13.70
C ARG A 198 -5.87 -19.34 12.16
N PHE A 199 -4.76 -19.63 11.50
CA PHE A 199 -4.67 -19.55 10.05
C PHE A 199 -5.64 -20.48 9.32
N ASN A 200 -5.81 -21.71 9.83
CA ASN A 200 -6.64 -22.72 9.22
C ASN A 200 -7.23 -23.64 10.29
N ARG A 201 -8.55 -23.63 10.42
CA ARG A 201 -9.27 -24.44 11.44
C ARG A 201 -9.06 -25.94 11.25
N ASP A 202 -9.12 -26.41 10.00
CA ASP A 202 -8.96 -27.83 9.70
C ASP A 202 -7.55 -28.30 9.94
N ALA A 203 -6.53 -27.54 9.49
CA ALA A 203 -5.15 -27.83 9.79
C ALA A 203 -4.85 -27.79 11.30
N THR A 204 -5.49 -26.88 12.03
CA THR A 204 -5.36 -26.82 13.51
C THR A 204 -5.96 -28.09 14.15
N ARG A 205 -7.15 -28.52 13.71
CA ARG A 205 -7.79 -29.74 14.19
C ARG A 205 -6.92 -30.97 13.90
N GLN A 206 -6.37 -31.06 12.68
CA GLN A 206 -5.47 -32.13 12.29
C GLN A 206 -4.15 -32.11 13.11
N ALA A 207 -3.56 -30.95 13.32
CA ALA A 207 -2.32 -30.81 14.10
C ALA A 207 -2.46 -31.29 15.56
N LEU A 208 -3.68 -31.28 16.09
CA LEU A 208 -4.05 -31.75 17.43
C LEU A 208 -4.68 -33.16 17.43
N SER A 209 -4.77 -33.83 16.28
CA SER A 209 -5.36 -35.17 16.15
C SER A 209 -4.56 -36.21 16.93
N LYS A 210 -5.27 -37.26 17.38
CA LYS A 210 -4.66 -38.46 17.97
C LYS A 210 -3.91 -39.29 16.92
N THR A 211 -4.36 -39.28 15.68
CA THR A 211 -3.76 -40.00 14.55
C THR A 211 -2.42 -39.35 14.15
N SER A 212 -1.35 -40.13 14.14
CA SER A 212 -0.01 -39.65 13.85
C SER A 212 0.11 -39.00 12.46
N ALA A 213 -0.49 -39.62 11.44
CA ALA A 213 -0.47 -39.13 10.07
C ALA A 213 -1.19 -37.77 9.91
N GLU A 214 -2.39 -37.62 10.47
CA GLU A 214 -3.14 -36.36 10.44
C GLU A 214 -2.40 -35.27 11.20
N ARG A 215 -1.87 -35.61 12.39
CA ARG A 215 -1.10 -34.67 13.21
C ARG A 215 0.11 -34.12 12.46
N LEU A 216 0.86 -34.99 11.78
CA LEU A 216 2.02 -34.58 10.97
C LEU A 216 1.59 -33.67 9.82
N LEU A 217 0.52 -34.05 9.10
CA LEU A 217 -0.03 -33.26 8.00
C LEU A 217 -0.45 -31.87 8.46
N GLY A 218 -1.26 -31.78 9.52
CA GLY A 218 -1.73 -30.51 10.06
C GLY A 218 -0.61 -29.60 10.53
N ARG A 219 0.41 -30.16 11.23
CA ARG A 219 1.60 -29.41 11.65
C ARG A 219 2.42 -28.89 10.47
N ASN A 220 2.63 -29.70 9.45
CA ASN A 220 3.35 -29.30 8.25
C ASN A 220 2.60 -28.17 7.51
N MET A 221 1.28 -28.27 7.37
CA MET A 221 0.46 -27.23 6.74
C MET A 221 0.55 -25.90 7.49
N LEU A 222 0.39 -25.91 8.81
CA LEU A 222 0.47 -24.70 9.63
C LEU A 222 1.87 -24.07 9.57
N GLY A 223 2.92 -24.90 9.72
CA GLY A 223 4.30 -24.44 9.63
C GLY A 223 4.63 -23.84 8.26
N ALA A 224 4.14 -24.44 7.18
CA ALA A 224 4.31 -23.89 5.83
C ALA A 224 3.59 -22.55 5.64
N HIS A 225 2.39 -22.39 6.21
CA HIS A 225 1.67 -21.11 6.19
C HIS A 225 2.46 -20.01 6.90
N VAL A 226 2.92 -20.26 8.12
CA VAL A 226 3.73 -19.27 8.88
C VAL A 226 4.98 -18.90 8.11
N ARG A 227 5.72 -19.88 7.60
CA ARG A 227 6.94 -19.62 6.81
C ARG A 227 6.67 -18.75 5.60
N ARG A 228 5.56 -18.99 4.87
CA ARG A 228 5.16 -18.18 3.73
C ARG A 228 4.87 -16.73 4.11
N TYR A 229 4.15 -16.50 5.21
CA TYR A 229 3.86 -15.15 5.70
C TYR A 229 5.12 -14.42 6.16
N VAL A 230 6.00 -15.08 6.89
CA VAL A 230 7.29 -14.51 7.31
C VAL A 230 8.12 -14.11 6.09
N SER A 231 8.30 -15.02 5.13
CA SER A 231 9.04 -14.72 3.90
C SER A 231 8.41 -13.60 3.08
N GLN A 232 7.08 -13.51 3.07
CA GLN A 232 6.38 -12.40 2.41
C GLN A 232 6.63 -11.07 3.13
N ALA A 233 6.62 -11.05 4.47
CA ALA A 233 6.92 -9.85 5.25
C ALA A 233 8.36 -9.37 5.01
N GLU A 234 9.33 -10.29 5.01
CA GLU A 234 10.74 -9.98 4.71
C GLU A 234 10.90 -9.34 3.34
N LYS A 235 10.22 -9.88 2.32
CA LYS A 235 10.23 -9.29 0.96
C LYS A 235 9.61 -7.89 0.94
N ILE A 236 8.49 -7.68 1.63
CA ILE A 236 7.86 -6.36 1.71
C ILE A 236 8.81 -5.36 2.39
N ILE A 237 9.45 -5.75 3.49
CA ILE A 237 10.41 -4.90 4.21
C ILE A 237 11.60 -4.56 3.29
N GLN A 238 12.12 -5.53 2.57
CA GLN A 238 13.21 -5.30 1.61
C GLN A 238 12.79 -4.38 0.45
N ASN A 239 11.58 -4.55 -0.09
CA ASN A 239 11.06 -3.67 -1.14
C ASN A 239 10.92 -2.23 -0.66
N LEU A 240 10.52 -2.03 0.60
CA LEU A 240 10.39 -0.70 1.21
C LEU A 240 11.72 0.08 1.23
N GLU A 241 12.84 -0.60 1.43
CA GLU A 241 14.17 0.01 1.38
C GLU A 241 14.49 0.58 -0.01
N SER A 242 13.83 0.06 -1.05
CA SER A 242 13.87 0.58 -2.42
C SER A 242 12.70 1.54 -2.74
N GLY A 243 11.90 1.92 -1.76
CA GLY A 243 10.75 2.81 -1.95
C GLY A 243 9.54 2.16 -2.65
N VAL A 244 9.41 0.85 -2.61
CA VAL A 244 8.31 0.08 -3.24
C VAL A 244 7.47 -0.63 -2.18
N PHE A 245 6.14 -0.57 -2.28
CA PHE A 245 5.23 -1.23 -1.33
C PHE A 245 3.93 -1.71 -2.00
N PRO A 246 3.45 -2.86 -1.63
CA PRO A 246 4.07 -3.98 -0.95
C PRO A 246 4.94 -4.83 -1.83
#